data_5145eb499845389acc17b5ce70059ff4
#
_entry.id   5145eb499845389acc17b5ce70059ff4
#
_cell.length_a   1.000
_cell.length_b   1.000
_cell.length_c   1.000
_cell.angle_alpha   90.00
_cell.angle_beta   90.00
_cell.angle_gamma   90.00
#
_symmetry.space_group_name_H-M   'P 1'
#
loop_
_entity.id
_entity.type
_entity.pdbx_description
1 polymer ?
#
loop_
_entity_poly.entity_id
_entity_poly.type
_entity_poly.pdbx_seq_one_letter_code
_entity_poly.pdbx_strand_id
1 'polypeptide(L)'
;MKSRSTALLANPFLLWGTLGVKALQMSTAAAQVIAIRTTRMAQHGLHPNAADRREMKLMGAEKVDAFSRAGQALATGAAPLLAGMAGQAFRTSLDLMSATANLAASRSIPQTMARQRKLADTLMRGTSAAQQGAASTATARLAHRALAPVHQKATANARRLTKKAR
;
A
#
# COMPACT_ATOMS: atom_id res chain seq x y z
N MET A 1 -14.19 11.43 -20.89
CA MET A 1 -13.00 10.60 -20.64
C MET A 1 -12.67 10.35 -19.15
N LYS A 2 -13.47 10.78 -18.16
CA LYS A 2 -13.21 10.62 -16.71
C LYS A 2 -13.62 9.24 -16.12
N SER A 3 -14.46 8.45 -16.77
CA SER A 3 -15.03 7.23 -16.16
C SER A 3 -14.10 6.00 -16.18
N ARG A 4 -13.17 5.91 -17.13
CA ARG A 4 -12.21 4.78 -17.20
C ARG A 4 -11.17 4.79 -16.09
N SER A 5 -10.74 5.98 -15.65
CA SER A 5 -9.74 6.12 -14.58
C SER A 5 -10.27 5.67 -13.21
N THR A 6 -11.56 5.89 -12.94
CA THR A 6 -12.18 5.51 -11.65
C THR A 6 -12.40 4.00 -11.52
N ALA A 7 -12.73 3.31 -12.62
CA ALA A 7 -12.88 1.86 -12.63
C ALA A 7 -11.55 1.12 -12.41
N LEU A 8 -10.45 1.65 -12.96
CA LEU A 8 -9.11 1.12 -12.75
C LEU A 8 -8.65 1.23 -11.29
N LEU A 9 -9.05 2.31 -10.61
CA LEU A 9 -8.71 2.54 -9.19
C LEU A 9 -9.58 1.73 -8.21
N ALA A 10 -10.62 1.05 -8.70
CA ALA A 10 -11.49 0.19 -7.89
C ALA A 10 -11.09 -1.29 -7.93
N ASN A 11 -10.30 -1.72 -8.91
CA ASN A 11 -9.90 -3.12 -9.07
C ASN A 11 -8.59 -3.39 -8.27
N PRO A 12 -8.63 -4.24 -7.22
CA PRO A 12 -7.45 -4.54 -6.41
C PRO A 12 -6.33 -5.20 -7.22
N PHE A 13 -6.66 -6.05 -8.19
CA PHE A 13 -5.66 -6.71 -9.02
C PHE A 13 -4.84 -5.71 -9.84
N LEU A 14 -5.49 -4.71 -10.44
CA LEU A 14 -4.82 -3.66 -11.21
C LEU A 14 -3.99 -2.74 -10.31
N LEU A 15 -4.46 -2.46 -9.09
CA LEU A 15 -3.70 -1.68 -8.12
C LEU A 15 -2.42 -2.39 -7.71
N TRP A 16 -2.50 -3.68 -7.39
CA TRP A 16 -1.32 -4.48 -7.04
C TRP A 16 -0.38 -4.66 -8.24
N GLY A 17 -0.92 -4.87 -9.44
CA GLY A 17 -0.12 -4.93 -10.67
C GLY A 17 0.65 -3.64 -10.93
N THR A 18 0.01 -2.48 -10.79
CA THR A 18 0.70 -1.18 -10.95
C THR A 18 1.71 -0.89 -9.83
N LEU A 19 1.50 -1.39 -8.63
CA LEU A 19 2.51 -1.38 -7.56
C LEU A 19 3.75 -2.21 -7.94
N GLY A 20 3.54 -3.41 -8.47
CA GLY A 20 4.62 -4.26 -8.96
C GLY A 20 5.44 -3.57 -10.06
N VAL A 21 4.78 -2.92 -11.02
CA VAL A 21 5.48 -2.14 -12.06
C VAL A 21 6.30 -0.99 -11.46
N LYS A 22 5.76 -0.25 -10.50
CA LYS A 22 6.52 0.81 -9.81
C LYS A 22 7.71 0.28 -9.03
N ALA A 23 7.57 -0.85 -8.36
CA ALA A 23 8.67 -1.50 -7.66
C ALA A 23 9.78 -1.93 -8.62
N LEU A 24 9.42 -2.50 -9.77
CA LEU A 24 10.36 -2.86 -10.82
C LEU A 24 11.09 -1.63 -11.39
N GLN A 25 10.37 -0.54 -11.66
CA GLN A 25 10.97 0.73 -12.09
C GLN A 25 11.96 1.28 -11.05
N MET A 26 11.65 1.18 -9.77
CA MET A 26 12.56 1.58 -8.71
C MET A 26 13.81 0.70 -8.65
N SER A 27 13.66 -0.60 -8.81
CA SER A 27 14.77 -1.56 -8.81
C SER A 27 15.72 -1.30 -10.00
N THR A 28 15.18 -1.07 -11.19
CA THR A 28 15.98 -0.72 -12.37
C THR A 28 16.67 0.64 -12.22
N ALA A 29 15.97 1.64 -11.66
CA ALA A 29 16.57 2.93 -11.36
C ALA A 29 17.71 2.83 -10.33
N ALA A 30 17.53 2.03 -9.28
CA ALA A 30 18.57 1.78 -8.29
C ALA A 30 19.78 1.06 -8.91
N ALA A 31 19.58 0.05 -9.73
CA ALA A 31 20.64 -0.66 -10.44
C ALA A 31 21.46 0.28 -11.34
N GLN A 32 20.80 1.19 -12.08
CA GLN A 32 21.46 2.20 -12.89
C GLN A 32 22.33 3.16 -12.04
N VAL A 33 21.81 3.63 -10.92
CA VAL A 33 22.56 4.50 -9.99
C VAL A 33 23.78 3.78 -9.43
N ILE A 34 23.63 2.52 -9.04
CA ILE A 34 24.73 1.69 -8.52
C ILE A 34 25.79 1.51 -9.61
N ALA A 35 25.41 1.12 -10.82
CA ALA A 35 26.33 0.90 -11.92
C ALA A 35 27.14 2.17 -12.25
N ILE A 36 26.48 3.34 -12.40
CA ILE A 36 27.17 4.61 -12.67
C ILE A 36 28.17 4.96 -11.57
N ARG A 37 27.80 4.75 -10.31
CA ARG A 37 28.66 5.05 -9.17
C ARG A 37 29.84 4.12 -9.07
N THR A 38 29.63 2.82 -9.25
CA THR A 38 30.70 1.82 -9.24
C THR A 38 31.72 2.13 -10.34
N THR A 39 31.24 2.48 -11.55
CA THR A 39 32.11 2.87 -12.65
C THR A 39 32.94 4.12 -12.31
N ARG A 40 32.32 5.16 -11.74
CA ARG A 40 33.05 6.37 -11.31
C ARG A 40 34.08 6.11 -10.22
N MET A 41 33.73 5.26 -9.24
CA MET A 41 34.69 4.86 -8.19
C MET A 41 35.86 4.07 -8.76
N ALA A 42 35.62 3.22 -9.75
CA ALA A 42 36.68 2.49 -10.44
C ALA A 42 37.63 3.43 -11.25
N GLN A 43 37.08 4.53 -11.83
CA GLN A 43 37.83 5.50 -12.61
C GLN A 43 38.61 6.51 -11.75
N HIS A 44 38.04 6.97 -10.64
CA HIS A 44 38.59 8.06 -9.82
C HIS A 44 39.15 7.62 -8.48
N GLY A 45 39.14 6.31 -8.20
CA GLY A 45 39.56 5.74 -6.91
C GLY A 45 38.58 6.00 -5.76
N LEU A 46 39.02 5.69 -4.55
CA LEU A 46 38.19 5.79 -3.33
C LEU A 46 38.01 7.23 -2.80
N HIS A 47 38.66 8.22 -3.44
CA HIS A 47 38.60 9.62 -3.00
C HIS A 47 37.57 10.39 -3.82
N PRO A 48 36.35 10.63 -3.29
CA PRO A 48 35.33 11.37 -4.02
C PRO A 48 35.74 12.83 -4.22
N ASN A 49 35.60 13.31 -5.43
CA ASN A 49 35.85 14.72 -5.75
C ASN A 49 34.77 15.64 -5.15
N ALA A 50 34.93 16.97 -5.23
CA ALA A 50 33.99 17.92 -4.66
C ALA A 50 32.57 17.80 -5.25
N ALA A 51 32.46 17.47 -6.54
CA ALA A 51 31.17 17.25 -7.21
C ALA A 51 30.48 15.97 -6.72
N ASP A 52 31.22 14.88 -6.53
CA ASP A 52 30.69 13.63 -6.00
C ASP A 52 30.22 13.78 -4.55
N ARG A 53 30.97 14.54 -3.71
CA ARG A 53 30.54 14.83 -2.34
C ARG A 53 29.24 15.65 -2.29
N ARG A 54 29.08 16.63 -3.17
CA ARG A 54 27.81 17.40 -3.28
C ARG A 54 26.65 16.50 -3.70
N GLU A 55 26.87 15.65 -4.67
CA GLU A 55 25.87 14.69 -5.17
C GLU A 55 25.45 13.70 -4.08
N MET A 56 26.41 13.18 -3.30
CA MET A 56 26.14 12.29 -2.17
C MET A 56 25.29 12.97 -1.09
N LYS A 57 25.61 14.22 -0.73
CA LYS A 57 24.80 14.99 0.23
C LYS A 57 23.38 15.23 -0.28
N LEU A 58 23.24 15.61 -1.55
CA LEU A 58 21.93 15.83 -2.17
C LEU A 58 21.10 14.54 -2.17
N MET A 59 21.67 13.41 -2.57
CA MET A 59 20.96 12.13 -2.55
C MET A 59 20.59 11.66 -1.14
N GLY A 60 21.43 11.97 -0.14
CA GLY A 60 21.12 11.71 1.27
C GLY A 60 19.90 12.50 1.72
N ALA A 61 19.89 13.80 1.46
CA ALA A 61 18.77 14.68 1.80
C ALA A 61 17.47 14.27 1.06
N GLU A 62 17.57 13.93 -0.23
CA GLU A 62 16.42 13.47 -1.01
C GLU A 62 15.85 12.15 -0.49
N LYS A 63 16.69 11.23 0.00
CA LYS A 63 16.22 9.98 0.63
C LYS A 63 15.48 10.27 1.94
N VAL A 64 16.04 11.10 2.80
CA VAL A 64 15.39 11.50 4.07
C VAL A 64 14.03 12.14 3.78
N ASP A 65 13.95 13.08 2.84
CA ASP A 65 12.70 13.71 2.42
C ASP A 65 11.68 12.68 1.89
N ALA A 66 12.13 11.78 1.01
CA ALA A 66 11.25 10.75 0.44
C ALA A 66 10.72 9.77 1.49
N PHE A 67 11.58 9.31 2.41
CA PHE A 67 11.16 8.41 3.49
C PHE A 67 10.27 9.11 4.52
N SER A 68 10.55 10.37 4.85
CA SER A 68 9.69 11.16 5.73
C SER A 68 8.28 11.29 5.16
N ARG A 69 8.14 11.64 3.88
CA ARG A 69 6.84 11.73 3.20
C ARG A 69 6.14 10.38 3.10
N ALA A 70 6.89 9.31 2.84
CA ALA A 70 6.33 7.95 2.84
C ALA A 70 5.82 7.57 4.23
N GLY A 71 6.58 7.85 5.28
CA GLY A 71 6.19 7.64 6.67
C GLY A 71 4.94 8.43 7.07
N GLN A 72 4.86 9.71 6.67
CA GLN A 72 3.67 10.54 6.88
C GLN A 72 2.45 9.97 6.15
N ALA A 73 2.61 9.54 4.90
CA ALA A 73 1.53 8.92 4.13
C ALA A 73 1.02 7.62 4.77
N LEU A 74 1.93 6.82 5.33
CA LEU A 74 1.57 5.62 6.09
C LEU A 74 0.86 5.98 7.39
N ALA A 75 1.39 6.89 8.19
CA ALA A 75 0.79 7.27 9.47
C ALA A 75 -0.62 7.85 9.29
N THR A 76 -0.80 8.77 8.34
CA THR A 76 -2.10 9.39 8.07
C THR A 76 -3.09 8.46 7.38
N GLY A 77 -2.62 7.52 6.55
CA GLY A 77 -3.47 6.60 5.82
C GLY A 77 -3.78 5.30 6.55
N ALA A 78 -2.89 4.84 7.44
CA ALA A 78 -3.10 3.62 8.21
C ALA A 78 -4.12 3.80 9.33
N ALA A 79 -4.12 4.93 10.02
CA ALA A 79 -5.04 5.19 11.14
C ALA A 79 -6.52 5.03 10.75
N PRO A 80 -7.05 5.67 9.69
CA PRO A 80 -8.44 5.48 9.29
C PRO A 80 -8.72 4.06 8.78
N LEU A 81 -7.74 3.39 8.16
CA LEU A 81 -7.88 2.00 7.73
C LEU A 81 -8.04 1.07 8.93
N LEU A 82 -7.19 1.20 9.94
CA LEU A 82 -7.25 0.41 11.18
C LEU A 82 -8.52 0.70 11.96
N ALA A 83 -8.92 1.97 12.07
CA ALA A 83 -10.16 2.36 12.73
C ALA A 83 -11.39 1.76 12.00
N GLY A 84 -11.40 1.76 10.68
CA GLY A 84 -12.44 1.14 9.87
C GLY A 84 -12.53 -0.38 10.08
N MET A 85 -11.40 -1.07 10.11
CA MET A 85 -11.32 -2.51 10.38
C MET A 85 -11.78 -2.85 11.81
N ALA A 86 -11.33 -2.09 12.81
CA ALA A 86 -11.74 -2.27 14.21
C ALA A 86 -13.24 -2.02 14.38
N GLY A 87 -13.76 -0.95 13.79
CA GLY A 87 -15.20 -0.64 13.84
C GLY A 87 -16.06 -1.72 13.18
N GLN A 88 -15.57 -2.30 12.06
CA GLN A 88 -16.26 -3.40 11.40
C GLN A 88 -16.22 -4.69 12.22
N ALA A 89 -15.06 -5.03 12.79
CA ALA A 89 -14.94 -6.20 13.69
C ALA A 89 -15.87 -6.06 14.91
N PHE A 90 -15.94 -4.89 15.48
CA PHE A 90 -16.83 -4.60 16.59
C PHE A 90 -18.32 -4.77 16.21
N ARG A 91 -18.76 -4.21 15.08
CA ARG A 91 -20.15 -4.39 14.58
C ARG A 91 -20.45 -5.86 14.33
N THR A 92 -19.56 -6.60 13.67
CA THR A 92 -19.73 -8.02 13.41
C THR A 92 -19.86 -8.81 14.73
N SER A 93 -19.08 -8.45 15.76
CA SER A 93 -19.19 -9.08 17.08
C SER A 93 -20.54 -8.80 17.74
N LEU A 94 -21.04 -7.58 17.67
CA LEU A 94 -22.38 -7.23 18.19
C LEU A 94 -23.49 -7.96 17.44
N ASP A 95 -23.41 -8.04 16.12
CA ASP A 95 -24.37 -8.75 15.28
C ASP A 95 -24.39 -10.25 15.63
N LEU A 96 -23.21 -10.84 15.82
CA LEU A 96 -23.07 -12.23 16.23
C LEU A 96 -23.63 -12.48 17.63
N MET A 97 -23.33 -11.61 18.60
CA MET A 97 -23.91 -11.70 19.95
C MET A 97 -25.43 -11.60 19.92
N SER A 98 -25.98 -10.66 19.15
CA SER A 98 -27.43 -10.50 19.02
C SER A 98 -28.09 -11.71 18.33
N ALA A 99 -27.44 -12.25 17.30
CA ALA A 99 -27.95 -13.43 16.58
C ALA A 99 -27.94 -14.68 17.48
N THR A 100 -26.89 -14.89 18.29
CA THR A 100 -26.82 -16.00 19.25
C THR A 100 -27.83 -15.86 20.39
N ALA A 101 -27.98 -14.65 20.96
CA ALA A 101 -28.98 -14.38 21.97
C ALA A 101 -30.41 -14.62 21.44
N ASN A 102 -30.71 -14.16 20.23
CA ASN A 102 -31.97 -14.42 19.55
C ASN A 102 -32.20 -15.92 19.31
N LEU A 103 -31.18 -16.68 18.94
CA LEU A 103 -31.27 -18.11 18.76
C LEU A 103 -31.62 -18.79 20.09
N ALA A 104 -30.93 -18.43 21.17
CA ALA A 104 -31.21 -18.97 22.52
C ALA A 104 -32.62 -18.66 23.01
N ALA A 105 -33.18 -17.51 22.63
CA ALA A 105 -34.54 -17.10 22.98
C ALA A 105 -35.64 -17.71 22.07
N SER A 106 -35.33 -18.71 21.25
CA SER A 106 -36.30 -19.37 20.36
C SER A 106 -37.29 -20.23 21.17
N ARG A 107 -38.58 -20.08 20.89
CA ARG A 107 -39.65 -20.81 21.57
C ARG A 107 -40.42 -21.80 20.68
N SER A 108 -40.01 -21.90 19.39
CA SER A 108 -40.63 -22.83 18.43
C SER A 108 -39.63 -23.29 17.39
N ILE A 109 -39.85 -24.49 16.82
CA ILE A 109 -39.01 -25.09 15.80
C ILE A 109 -38.84 -24.16 14.57
N PRO A 110 -39.92 -23.59 14.00
CA PRO A 110 -39.78 -22.64 12.88
C PRO A 110 -38.93 -21.42 13.19
N GLN A 111 -39.08 -20.86 14.40
CA GLN A 111 -38.24 -19.73 14.83
C GLN A 111 -36.77 -20.12 14.97
N THR A 112 -36.51 -21.29 15.52
CA THR A 112 -35.13 -21.79 15.66
C THR A 112 -34.46 -21.92 14.28
N MET A 113 -35.13 -22.51 13.32
CA MET A 113 -34.62 -22.65 11.97
C MET A 113 -34.36 -21.32 11.26
N ALA A 114 -35.29 -20.35 11.39
CA ALA A 114 -35.13 -19.00 10.85
C ALA A 114 -33.95 -18.25 11.48
N ARG A 115 -33.78 -18.39 12.80
CA ARG A 115 -32.68 -17.74 13.54
C ARG A 115 -31.33 -18.40 13.29
N GLN A 116 -31.28 -19.72 13.09
CA GLN A 116 -30.07 -20.42 12.63
C GLN A 116 -29.62 -19.93 11.24
N ARG A 117 -30.54 -19.76 10.30
CA ARG A 117 -30.22 -19.18 8.99
C ARG A 117 -29.64 -17.78 9.12
N LYS A 118 -30.26 -16.93 9.95
CA LYS A 118 -29.76 -15.57 10.20
C LYS A 118 -28.37 -15.57 10.84
N LEU A 119 -28.08 -16.48 11.75
CA LEU A 119 -26.75 -16.63 12.35
C LEU A 119 -25.72 -17.05 11.29
N ALA A 120 -26.07 -18.06 10.46
CA ALA A 120 -25.20 -18.48 9.34
C ALA A 120 -24.94 -17.33 8.37
N ASP A 121 -25.96 -16.57 7.97
CA ASP A 121 -25.79 -15.38 7.12
C ASP A 121 -24.87 -14.33 7.72
N THR A 122 -24.96 -14.11 9.05
CA THR A 122 -24.08 -13.15 9.75
C THR A 122 -22.62 -13.61 9.71
N LEU A 123 -22.37 -14.89 9.94
CA LEU A 123 -21.03 -15.49 9.82
C LEU A 123 -20.48 -15.38 8.39
N MET A 124 -21.30 -15.70 7.39
CA MET A 124 -20.88 -15.64 5.97
C MET A 124 -20.60 -14.20 5.50
N ARG A 125 -21.34 -13.21 5.98
CA ARG A 125 -21.07 -11.78 5.69
C ARG A 125 -19.72 -11.33 6.21
N GLY A 126 -19.33 -11.78 7.42
CA GLY A 126 -18.03 -11.44 8.01
C GLY A 126 -16.82 -11.95 7.21
N THR A 127 -17.02 -12.97 6.38
CA THR A 127 -15.99 -13.61 5.54
C THR A 127 -16.15 -13.32 4.05
N SER A 128 -17.02 -12.38 3.68
CA SER A 128 -17.35 -12.16 2.27
C SER A 128 -16.16 -11.69 1.44
N ALA A 129 -16.05 -12.20 0.21
CA ALA A 129 -15.02 -11.79 -0.76
C ALA A 129 -15.06 -10.27 -1.05
N ALA A 130 -16.23 -9.63 -0.94
CA ALA A 130 -16.39 -8.19 -1.09
C ALA A 130 -15.65 -7.39 -0.01
N GLN A 131 -15.68 -7.84 1.25
CA GLN A 131 -14.94 -7.21 2.35
C GLN A 131 -13.44 -7.39 2.21
N GLN A 132 -12.99 -8.59 1.83
CA GLN A 132 -11.59 -8.87 1.54
C GLN A 132 -11.09 -8.03 0.37
N GLY A 133 -11.89 -7.86 -0.67
CA GLY A 133 -11.60 -7.01 -1.82
C GLY A 133 -11.50 -5.52 -1.43
N ALA A 134 -12.38 -5.03 -0.57
CA ALA A 134 -12.34 -3.65 -0.09
C ALA A 134 -11.09 -3.38 0.78
N ALA A 135 -10.76 -4.28 1.69
CA ALA A 135 -9.56 -4.19 2.51
C ALA A 135 -8.28 -4.25 1.64
N SER A 136 -8.22 -5.16 0.68
CA SER A 136 -7.11 -5.27 -0.28
C SER A 136 -6.96 -3.99 -1.11
N THR A 137 -8.06 -3.41 -1.59
CA THR A 137 -8.06 -2.14 -2.33
C THR A 137 -7.55 -0.98 -1.48
N ALA A 138 -8.00 -0.88 -0.22
CA ALA A 138 -7.57 0.17 0.71
C ALA A 138 -6.07 0.05 1.02
N THR A 139 -5.59 -1.16 1.27
CA THR A 139 -4.17 -1.44 1.51
C THR A 139 -3.32 -1.12 0.29
N ALA A 140 -3.76 -1.51 -0.92
CA ALA A 140 -3.06 -1.17 -2.15
C ALA A 140 -2.98 0.34 -2.38
N ARG A 141 -4.06 1.10 -2.13
CA ARG A 141 -4.06 2.56 -2.21
C ARG A 141 -3.11 3.20 -1.22
N LEU A 142 -3.06 2.70 0.02
CA LEU A 142 -2.12 3.16 1.04
C LEU A 142 -0.68 2.91 0.59
N ALA A 143 -0.38 1.71 0.10
CA ALA A 143 0.93 1.36 -0.43
C ALA A 143 1.33 2.26 -1.62
N HIS A 144 0.39 2.58 -2.53
CA HIS A 144 0.63 3.53 -3.62
C HIS A 144 1.00 4.93 -3.13
N ARG A 145 0.31 5.44 -2.11
CA ARG A 145 0.61 6.76 -1.52
C ARG A 145 1.99 6.78 -0.86
N ALA A 146 2.31 5.75 -0.10
CA ALA A 146 3.59 5.64 0.58
C ALA A 146 4.77 5.45 -0.40
N LEU A 147 4.57 4.66 -1.47
CA LEU A 147 5.61 4.41 -2.46
C LEU A 147 5.86 5.60 -3.40
N ALA A 148 4.85 6.46 -3.62
CA ALA A 148 4.94 7.54 -4.60
C ALA A 148 6.15 8.47 -4.40
N PRO A 149 6.43 9.04 -3.21
CA PRO A 149 7.57 9.93 -3.02
C PRO A 149 8.91 9.22 -3.24
N VAL A 150 9.03 7.97 -2.81
CA VAL A 150 10.26 7.17 -2.99
C VAL A 150 10.48 6.85 -4.47
N HIS A 151 9.44 6.41 -5.17
CA HIS A 151 9.48 6.12 -6.61
C HIS A 151 9.88 7.36 -7.42
N GLN A 152 9.28 8.53 -7.15
CA GLN A 152 9.60 9.77 -7.84
C GLN A 152 11.08 10.15 -7.66
N LYS A 153 11.59 10.09 -6.45
CA LYS A 153 13.00 10.44 -6.17
C LYS A 153 13.97 9.43 -6.78
N ALA A 154 13.69 8.12 -6.68
CA ALA A 154 14.54 7.09 -7.25
C ALA A 154 14.67 7.21 -8.79
N THR A 155 13.55 7.39 -9.48
CA THR A 155 13.55 7.55 -10.95
C THR A 155 14.14 8.88 -11.40
N ALA A 156 13.91 9.98 -10.68
CA ALA A 156 14.53 11.27 -10.96
C ALA A 156 16.06 11.21 -10.80
N ASN A 157 16.56 10.55 -9.75
CA ASN A 157 17.99 10.36 -9.53
C ASN A 157 18.65 9.54 -10.63
N ALA A 158 18.03 8.44 -11.04
CA ALA A 158 18.55 7.64 -12.15
C ALA A 158 18.66 8.46 -13.43
N ARG A 159 17.61 9.20 -13.81
CA ARG A 159 17.62 10.08 -14.98
C ARG A 159 18.69 11.15 -14.92
N ARG A 160 18.85 11.80 -13.76
CA ARG A 160 19.86 12.85 -13.55
C ARG A 160 21.27 12.31 -13.72
N LEU A 161 21.58 11.16 -13.12
CA LEU A 161 22.90 10.55 -13.21
C LEU A 161 23.21 10.01 -14.60
N THR A 162 22.24 9.41 -15.27
CA THR A 162 22.41 8.97 -16.65
C THR A 162 22.71 10.15 -17.61
N LYS A 163 22.05 11.30 -17.38
CA LYS A 163 22.29 12.52 -18.18
C LYS A 163 23.70 13.11 -17.97
N LYS A 164 24.25 12.98 -16.76
CA LYS A 164 25.61 13.44 -16.43
C LYS A 164 26.71 12.44 -16.86
N ALA A 165 26.36 11.22 -17.18
CA ALA A 165 27.29 10.17 -17.59
C ALA A 165 27.47 10.11 -19.12
N ARG A 166 26.64 10.81 -19.90
CA ARG A 166 26.77 11.05 -21.34
C ARG A 166 27.58 12.31 -21.60
#